data_2dd3beaf688e8df051f69c67966c42b3
#
_entry.id   2dd3beaf688e8df051f69c67966c42b3
#
_cell.length_a   1.000
_cell.length_b   1.000
_cell.length_c   1.000
_cell.angle_alpha   90.00
_cell.angle_beta   90.00
_cell.angle_gamma   90.00
#
_symmetry.space_group_name_H-M   'P 1'
#
loop_
_entity.id
_entity.type
_entity.pdbx_description
1 polymer ?
#
loop_
_entity_poly.entity_id
_entity_poly.type
_entity_poly.pdbx_seq_one_letter_code
_entity_poly.pdbx_strand_id
1 'polypeptide(L)' 'EIAQARQIAMYLSKQHTKAPLTAIGAAIGGKNHATVLHACKAISNLMETDKLFRYQVEEIEKKVLAR' A
#
# COMPACT_ATOMS: atom_id res chain seq x y z
N GLU A 1 10.84 -7.29 3.43
CA GLU A 1 10.19 -8.48 2.94
C GLU A 1 9.29 -8.21 1.75
N ILE A 2 9.30 -9.12 0.76
CA ILE A 2 8.60 -8.87 -0.51
C ILE A 2 7.09 -8.68 -0.32
N ALA A 3 6.47 -9.53 0.49
CA ALA A 3 5.03 -9.45 0.71
C ALA A 3 4.62 -8.12 1.32
N GLN A 4 5.38 -7.63 2.28
CA GLN A 4 5.09 -6.37 2.93
C GLN A 4 5.30 -5.20 1.96
N ALA A 5 6.34 -5.27 1.15
CA ALA A 5 6.60 -4.24 0.15
C ALA A 5 5.42 -4.13 -0.84
N ARG A 6 4.86 -5.25 -1.27
CA ARG A 6 3.70 -5.24 -2.15
C ARG A 6 2.48 -4.64 -1.46
N GLN A 7 2.29 -4.95 -0.19
CA GLN A 7 1.17 -4.40 0.57
C GLN A 7 1.29 -2.89 0.70
N ILE A 8 2.49 -2.39 0.96
CA ILE A 8 2.72 -0.95 1.03
C ILE A 8 2.46 -0.31 -0.32
N ALA A 9 2.91 -0.94 -1.40
CA ALA A 9 2.66 -0.43 -2.75
C ALA A 9 1.16 -0.34 -3.05
N MET A 10 0.40 -1.34 -2.67
CA MET A 10 -1.05 -1.32 -2.84
C MET A 10 -1.70 -0.21 -2.03
N TYR A 11 -1.26 -0.04 -0.79
CA TYR A 11 -1.78 1.01 0.09
C TYR A 11 -1.51 2.39 -0.49
N LEU A 12 -0.28 2.65 -0.92
CA LEU A 12 0.08 3.95 -1.48
C LEU A 12 -0.63 4.20 -2.81
N SER A 13 -0.79 3.18 -3.64
CA SER A 13 -1.55 3.31 -4.88
C SER A 13 -2.99 3.71 -4.60
N LYS A 14 -3.62 3.12 -3.60
CA LYS A 14 -4.98 3.45 -3.22
C LYS A 14 -5.08 4.88 -2.71
N GLN A 15 -4.08 5.34 -1.95
CA GLN A 15 -4.09 6.68 -1.38
C GLN A 15 -3.86 7.77 -2.41
N HIS A 16 -3.08 7.50 -3.44
CA HIS A 16 -2.62 8.54 -4.35
C HIS A 16 -3.19 8.45 -5.77
N THR A 17 -4.06 7.49 -6.02
CA THR A 17 -4.72 7.39 -7.32
C THR A 17 -6.21 7.17 -7.12
N LYS A 18 -6.97 7.39 -8.19
CA LYS A 18 -8.40 7.10 -8.19
C LYS A 18 -8.71 5.76 -8.85
N ALA A 19 -7.68 4.96 -9.09
CA ALA A 19 -7.85 3.66 -9.73
C ALA A 19 -8.68 2.73 -8.83
N PRO A 20 -9.57 1.93 -9.41
CA PRO A 20 -10.32 0.95 -8.63
C PRO A 20 -9.39 -0.15 -8.11
N LEU A 21 -9.83 -0.82 -7.04
CA LEU A 21 -9.01 -1.87 -6.42
C LEU A 21 -8.64 -2.97 -7.40
N THR A 22 -9.52 -3.29 -8.34
CA THR A 22 -9.23 -4.32 -9.34
C THR A 22 -8.09 -3.91 -10.25
N ALA A 23 -8.03 -2.63 -10.63
CA ALA A 23 -6.94 -2.14 -11.48
C ALA A 23 -5.62 -2.15 -10.72
N ILE A 24 -5.63 -1.77 -9.46
CA ILE A 24 -4.43 -1.80 -8.62
C ILE A 24 -3.91 -3.23 -8.48
N GLY A 25 -4.81 -4.18 -8.23
CA GLY A 25 -4.43 -5.57 -8.09
C GLY A 25 -3.83 -6.13 -9.37
N ALA A 26 -4.42 -5.81 -10.51
CA ALA A 26 -3.91 -6.26 -11.80
C ALA A 26 -2.52 -5.68 -12.07
N ALA A 27 -2.32 -4.40 -11.77
CA ALA A 27 -1.05 -3.74 -12.02
C ALA A 27 0.08 -4.30 -11.13
N ILE A 28 -0.24 -4.72 -9.92
CA ILE A 28 0.79 -5.14 -8.95
C ILE A 28 1.09 -6.64 -9.05
N GLY A 29 0.25 -7.41 -9.67
CA GLY A 29 0.58 -8.83 -9.80
C GLY A 29 -0.61 -9.72 -10.04
N GLY A 30 -1.64 -9.21 -10.70
CA GLY A 30 -2.80 -10.00 -11.03
C GLY A 30 -3.62 -10.41 -9.81
N LYS A 31 -3.59 -9.60 -8.77
CA LYS A 31 -4.35 -9.87 -7.56
C LYS A 31 -5.78 -9.34 -7.70
N ASN A 32 -6.73 -9.99 -7.04
CA ASN A 32 -8.10 -9.52 -7.06
C ASN A 32 -8.30 -8.37 -6.08
N HIS A 33 -9.49 -7.73 -6.14
CA HIS A 33 -9.76 -6.57 -5.30
C HIS A 33 -9.76 -6.90 -3.81
N ALA A 34 -10.15 -8.12 -3.44
CA ALA A 34 -10.16 -8.52 -2.04
C ALA A 34 -8.75 -8.54 -1.47
N THR A 35 -7.77 -9.03 -2.24
CA THR A 35 -6.38 -9.03 -1.83
C THR A 35 -5.87 -7.62 -1.60
N VAL A 36 -6.21 -6.69 -2.50
CA VAL A 36 -5.81 -5.29 -2.36
C VAL A 36 -6.45 -4.67 -1.13
N LEU A 37 -7.74 -4.93 -0.91
CA LEU A 37 -8.45 -4.42 0.25
C LEU A 37 -7.82 -4.91 1.55
N HIS A 38 -7.51 -6.20 1.63
CA HIS A 38 -6.85 -6.76 2.81
C HIS A 38 -5.48 -6.13 3.05
N ALA A 39 -4.72 -5.94 1.98
CA ALA A 39 -3.41 -5.31 2.09
C ALA A 39 -3.53 -3.89 2.63
N CYS A 40 -4.46 -3.11 2.10
CA CYS A 40 -4.66 -1.74 2.56
C CYS A 40 -5.06 -1.69 4.03
N LYS A 41 -5.94 -2.59 4.45
CA LYS A 41 -6.36 -2.65 5.86
C LYS A 41 -5.20 -3.05 6.77
N ALA A 42 -4.41 -4.05 6.35
CA ALA A 42 -3.28 -4.50 7.14
C ALA A 42 -2.27 -3.38 7.35
N ILE A 43 -1.94 -2.66 6.29
CA ILE A 43 -0.99 -1.55 6.37
C ILE A 43 -1.55 -0.41 7.24
N SER A 44 -2.82 -0.07 7.06
CA SER A 44 -3.46 0.98 7.85
C SER A 44 -3.44 0.62 9.35
N ASN A 45 -3.77 -0.62 9.69
CA ASN A 45 -3.77 -1.08 11.08
C ASN A 45 -2.37 -1.02 11.68
N LEU A 46 -1.36 -1.46 10.92
CA LEU A 46 0.02 -1.41 11.39
C LEU A 46 0.47 0.03 11.62
N MET A 47 0.07 0.95 10.75
CA MET A 47 0.43 2.35 10.90
C MET A 47 -0.20 2.97 12.14
N GLU A 48 -1.38 2.49 12.55
CA GLU A 48 -2.03 3.00 13.74
C GLU A 48 -1.41 2.46 15.03
N THR A 49 -0.88 1.25 14.99
CA THR A 49 -0.38 0.58 16.19
C THR A 49 1.12 0.60 16.33
N ASP A 50 1.85 0.89 15.24
CA ASP A 50 3.32 0.86 15.22
C ASP A 50 3.83 2.15 14.61
N LYS A 51 4.30 3.06 15.46
CA LYS A 51 4.76 4.37 15.02
C LYS A 51 6.01 4.28 14.14
N LEU A 52 6.88 3.33 14.40
CA LEU A 52 8.07 3.14 13.57
C LEU A 52 7.69 2.69 12.17
N PHE A 53 6.75 1.76 12.08
CA PHE A 53 6.26 1.32 10.77
C PHE A 53 5.61 2.46 10.00
N ARG A 54 4.81 3.26 10.69
CA ARG A 54 4.18 4.44 10.07
C ARG A 54 5.23 5.40 9.53
N TYR A 55 6.28 5.65 10.31
CA TYR A 55 7.37 6.52 9.87
C TYR A 55 8.03 5.96 8.61
N GLN A 56 8.28 4.65 8.57
CA GLN A 56 8.89 4.02 7.41
C GLN A 56 8.01 4.15 6.16
N VAL A 57 6.71 3.96 6.31
CA VAL A 57 5.78 4.11 5.18
C VAL A 57 5.76 5.55 4.69
N GLU A 58 5.75 6.51 5.59
CA GLU A 58 5.77 7.93 5.24
C GLU A 58 7.05 8.31 4.51
N GLU A 59 8.18 7.73 4.88
CA GLU A 59 9.44 7.98 4.19
C GLU A 59 9.42 7.42 2.77
N ILE A 60 8.86 6.24 2.60
CA ILE A 60 8.70 5.66 1.26
C ILE A 60 7.79 6.54 0.41
N GLU A 61 6.69 7.00 0.99
CA GLU A 61 5.74 7.87 0.31
C GLU A 61 6.40 9.15 -0.17
N LYS A 62 7.21 9.77 0.67
CA LYS A 62 7.93 10.98 0.30
C LYS A 62 8.84 10.75 -0.89
N LYS A 63 9.55 9.62 -0.90
CA LYS A 63 10.44 9.29 -2.02
C LYS A 63 9.68 9.09 -3.31
N VAL A 64 8.51 8.47 -3.23
CA VAL A 64 7.68 8.25 -4.41
C VAL A 64 7.14 9.57 -4.94
N LEU A 65 6.69 10.45 -4.05
CA LEU A 65 6.08 11.72 -4.44
C LEU A 65 7.11 12.80 -4.82
N ALA A 66 8.35 12.63 -4.44
CA ALA A 66 9.40 13.62 -4.69
C ALA A 66 9.95 13.58 -6.11
N ARG A 67 9.39 12.80 -6.99
CA ARG A 67 9.89 12.60 -8.36
C ARG A 67 9.61 13.79 -9.28
#